data_00c62b5ad841e534aa0765d6a8ffbaea
#
_entry.id   00c62b5ad841e534aa0765d6a8ffbaea
#
_cell.length_a   1.000
_cell.length_b   1.000
_cell.length_c   1.000
_cell.angle_alpha   90.00
_cell.angle_beta   90.00
_cell.angle_gamma   90.00
#
_symmetry.space_group_name_H-M   'P 1'
#
loop_
_entity.id
_entity.type
_entity.pdbx_description
1 polymer ?
#
loop_
_entity_poly.entity_id
_entity_poly.type
_entity_poly.pdbx_seq_one_letter_code
_entity_poly.pdbx_strand_id
1 'polypeptide(L)'
;VPYTDPNLLGGNDVNASPFVVAVKRAGISALPDVLNAIILICVISVGTTSLYASARMLMYLSTQSMAPRIFGRTDCAGRPIPALMLTSAIGIGLSYLNVSNTGAEVFGWFSSLSGTAFFMFWLTIFICNWRWRAAQKAQGINVLTGEPFAYVQWGYPYTPIIGFILVAFMLICNGYTAIWPLSGSPDATHFFATYLGVPVFIAMWAGWKVWHRTWWFCIRLEDVDLQFERRMLRDHPEERAILEEYAEKGMGRRVLSYVSL
;
A
#
# COMPACT_ATOMS: atom_id res chain seq x y z
N VAL A 1 21.71 18.50 7.41
CA VAL A 1 21.84 18.12 8.84
C VAL A 1 22.61 16.80 8.90
N PRO A 2 23.74 16.69 9.62
CA PRO A 2 24.45 15.44 9.78
C PRO A 2 23.55 14.39 10.45
N TYR A 3 23.68 13.12 10.05
CA TYR A 3 22.88 12.03 10.64
C TYR A 3 23.20 11.76 12.12
N THR A 4 24.36 12.21 12.59
CA THR A 4 24.83 12.13 13.99
C THR A 4 24.35 13.27 14.87
N ASP A 5 23.45 14.12 14.38
CA ASP A 5 22.97 15.28 15.14
C ASP A 5 22.16 14.83 16.36
N PRO A 6 22.52 15.27 17.59
CA PRO A 6 21.81 14.88 18.79
C PRO A 6 20.33 15.28 18.79
N ASN A 7 19.96 16.33 18.05
CA ASN A 7 18.56 16.73 17.89
C ASN A 7 17.74 15.78 17.01
N LEU A 8 18.40 14.96 16.19
CA LEU A 8 17.73 13.91 15.38
C LEU A 8 17.64 12.58 16.13
N LEU A 9 18.67 12.26 16.93
CA LEU A 9 18.82 10.94 17.58
C LEU A 9 18.17 10.86 18.97
N GLY A 10 17.83 12.00 19.58
CA GLY A 10 17.34 12.07 20.97
C GLY A 10 15.85 12.37 21.13
N GLY A 11 15.11 12.59 20.05
CA GLY A 11 13.76 13.13 20.17
C GLY A 11 12.68 12.20 19.60
N ASN A 12 11.86 11.65 20.49
CA ASN A 12 10.51 11.20 20.13
C ASN A 12 9.55 12.39 19.90
N ASP A 13 10.10 13.62 19.76
CA ASP A 13 9.34 14.85 19.66
C ASP A 13 9.21 15.30 18.21
N VAL A 14 8.12 15.98 17.89
CA VAL A 14 7.83 16.56 16.56
C VAL A 14 8.96 17.50 16.08
N ASN A 15 9.73 18.05 17.04
CA ASN A 15 10.90 18.87 16.79
C ASN A 15 12.12 18.10 16.24
N ALA A 16 12.10 16.77 16.24
CA ALA A 16 13.18 15.92 15.73
C ALA A 16 13.11 15.71 14.21
N SER A 17 12.14 16.30 13.51
CA SER A 17 12.09 16.25 12.05
C SER A 17 13.33 16.90 11.42
N PRO A 18 14.06 16.21 10.52
CA PRO A 18 15.24 16.77 9.84
C PRO A 18 14.96 18.10 9.16
N PHE A 19 13.75 18.30 8.62
CA PHE A 19 13.32 19.53 7.99
C PHE A 19 13.21 20.68 8.98
N VAL A 20 12.61 20.43 10.17
CA VAL A 20 12.45 21.42 11.22
C VAL A 20 13.82 21.80 11.81
N VAL A 21 14.69 20.81 12.02
CA VAL A 21 16.06 21.07 12.51
C VAL A 21 16.88 21.90 11.52
N ALA A 22 16.78 21.62 10.23
CA ALA A 22 17.47 22.38 9.17
C ALA A 22 17.05 23.85 9.17
N VAL A 23 15.76 24.12 9.29
CA VAL A 23 15.21 25.49 9.28
C VAL A 23 15.54 26.25 10.56
N LYS A 24 15.48 25.60 11.73
CA LYS A 24 15.93 26.20 13.00
C LYS A 24 17.40 26.64 12.92
N ARG A 25 18.27 25.82 12.29
CA ARG A 25 19.69 26.19 12.09
C ARG A 25 19.88 27.34 11.09
N ALA A 26 18.97 27.51 10.13
CA ALA A 26 19.00 28.64 9.22
C ALA A 26 18.56 29.96 9.89
N GLY A 27 18.19 29.95 11.17
CA GLY A 27 17.83 31.15 11.93
C GLY A 27 16.44 31.73 11.62
N ILE A 28 15.57 30.99 10.96
CA ILE A 28 14.23 31.46 10.61
C ILE A 28 13.25 31.03 11.72
N SER A 29 12.82 31.95 12.56
CA SER A 29 12.05 31.64 13.77
C SER A 29 10.60 31.21 13.53
N ALA A 30 9.92 31.72 12.49
CA ALA A 30 8.51 31.42 12.22
C ALA A 30 8.27 30.19 11.34
N LEU A 31 9.23 29.80 10.51
CA LEU A 31 9.09 28.73 9.54
C LEU A 31 8.95 27.30 10.16
N PRO A 32 9.60 26.98 11.29
CA PRO A 32 9.41 25.70 11.98
C PRO A 32 7.95 25.42 12.37
N ASP A 33 7.23 26.43 12.85
CA ASP A 33 5.84 26.29 13.27
C ASP A 33 4.90 26.07 12.07
N VAL A 34 5.16 26.77 10.98
CA VAL A 34 4.42 26.57 9.71
C VAL A 34 4.68 25.17 9.16
N LEU A 35 5.91 24.69 9.19
CA LEU A 35 6.25 23.32 8.74
C LEU A 35 5.58 22.27 9.62
N ASN A 36 5.56 22.44 10.92
CA ASN A 36 4.87 21.53 11.84
C ASN A 36 3.37 21.50 11.58
N ALA A 37 2.73 22.64 11.30
CA ALA A 37 1.33 22.71 10.94
C ALA A 37 1.05 21.97 9.61
N ILE A 38 1.90 22.15 8.59
CA ILE A 38 1.78 21.44 7.31
C ILE A 38 1.96 19.93 7.52
N ILE A 39 2.97 19.50 8.27
CA ILE A 39 3.20 18.09 8.59
C ILE A 39 1.99 17.50 9.29
N LEU A 40 1.41 18.19 10.25
CA LEU A 40 0.20 17.74 10.96
C LEU A 40 -0.97 17.51 9.99
N ILE A 41 -1.24 18.45 9.09
CA ILE A 41 -2.29 18.32 8.07
C ILE A 41 -2.02 17.12 7.15
N CYS A 42 -0.77 16.94 6.71
CA CYS A 42 -0.38 15.80 5.89
C CYS A 42 -0.61 14.46 6.61
N VAL A 43 -0.22 14.36 7.89
CA VAL A 43 -0.40 13.14 8.69
C VAL A 43 -1.88 12.81 8.87
N ILE A 44 -2.72 13.81 9.16
CA ILE A 44 -4.18 13.62 9.26
C ILE A 44 -4.76 13.13 7.92
N SER A 45 -4.34 13.71 6.81
CA SER A 45 -4.77 13.31 5.47
C SER A 45 -4.39 11.86 5.16
N VAL A 46 -3.13 11.48 5.42
CA VAL A 46 -2.65 10.10 5.23
C VAL A 46 -3.40 9.13 6.14
N GLY A 47 -3.62 9.49 7.41
CA GLY A 47 -4.38 8.68 8.36
C GLY A 47 -5.80 8.42 7.88
N THR A 48 -6.49 9.46 7.40
CA THR A 48 -7.85 9.36 6.85
C THR A 48 -7.90 8.46 5.62
N THR A 49 -6.94 8.61 4.70
CA THR A 49 -6.85 7.78 3.49
C THR A 49 -6.56 6.32 3.84
N SER A 50 -5.68 6.07 4.80
CA SER A 50 -5.34 4.71 5.25
C SER A 50 -6.53 4.02 5.92
N LEU A 51 -7.31 4.76 6.72
CA LEU A 51 -8.55 4.26 7.34
C LEU A 51 -9.60 3.91 6.29
N TYR A 52 -9.77 4.77 5.29
CA TYR A 52 -10.67 4.52 4.17
C TYR A 52 -10.25 3.26 3.38
N ALA A 53 -8.98 3.15 3.02
CA ALA A 53 -8.46 2.04 2.24
C ALA A 53 -8.58 0.71 3.01
N SER A 54 -8.24 0.68 4.30
CA SER A 54 -8.31 -0.54 5.12
C SER A 54 -9.75 -1.00 5.35
N ALA A 55 -10.69 -0.08 5.58
CA ALA A 55 -12.10 -0.42 5.71
C ALA A 55 -12.69 -1.01 4.41
N ARG A 56 -12.33 -0.44 3.27
CA ARG A 56 -12.74 -0.95 1.94
C ARG A 56 -12.09 -2.31 1.63
N MET A 57 -10.81 -2.49 1.96
CA MET A 57 -10.14 -3.77 1.80
C MET A 57 -10.80 -4.87 2.64
N LEU A 58 -11.13 -4.58 3.89
CA LEU A 58 -11.80 -5.54 4.78
C LEU A 58 -13.20 -5.89 4.25
N MET A 59 -13.95 -4.91 3.74
CA MET A 59 -15.23 -5.14 3.08
C MET A 59 -15.06 -6.06 1.86
N TYR A 60 -14.08 -5.79 1.00
CA TYR A 60 -13.80 -6.61 -0.18
C TYR A 60 -13.43 -8.06 0.20
N LEU A 61 -12.57 -8.26 1.20
CA LEU A 61 -12.23 -9.60 1.71
C LEU A 61 -13.48 -10.33 2.20
N SER A 62 -14.42 -9.63 2.83
CA SER A 62 -15.68 -10.22 3.26
C SER A 62 -16.57 -10.65 2.08
N THR A 63 -16.62 -9.89 1.01
CA THR A 63 -17.36 -10.28 -0.22
C THR A 63 -16.74 -11.49 -0.90
N GLN A 64 -15.42 -11.65 -0.80
CA GLN A 64 -14.70 -12.84 -1.30
C GLN A 64 -14.74 -14.03 -0.33
N SER A 65 -15.55 -13.98 0.74
CA SER A 65 -15.64 -15.02 1.78
C SER A 65 -14.31 -15.33 2.50
N MET A 66 -13.35 -14.41 2.46
CA MET A 66 -12.07 -14.48 3.17
C MET A 66 -12.13 -13.82 4.56
N ALA A 67 -13.18 -13.06 4.85
CA ALA A 67 -13.45 -12.45 6.14
C ALA A 67 -14.93 -12.65 6.56
N PRO A 68 -15.26 -12.49 7.84
CA PRO A 68 -16.63 -12.62 8.31
C PRO A 68 -17.61 -11.74 7.55
N ARG A 69 -18.77 -12.27 7.19
CA ARG A 69 -19.80 -11.58 6.36
C ARG A 69 -20.33 -10.29 6.96
N ILE A 70 -20.14 -10.06 8.25
CA ILE A 70 -20.57 -8.84 8.94
C ILE A 70 -19.86 -7.59 8.36
N PHE A 71 -18.61 -7.73 7.93
CA PHE A 71 -17.81 -6.63 7.38
C PHE A 71 -18.18 -6.26 5.93
N GLY A 72 -18.92 -7.14 5.24
CA GLY A 72 -19.47 -6.85 3.91
C GLY A 72 -20.77 -6.04 3.93
N ARG A 73 -21.35 -5.80 5.12
CA ARG A 73 -22.55 -5.00 5.22
C ARG A 73 -22.26 -3.53 5.03
N THR A 74 -23.04 -2.89 4.15
CA THR A 74 -22.97 -1.46 3.89
C THR A 74 -24.26 -0.78 4.35
N ASP A 75 -24.16 0.48 4.72
CA ASP A 75 -25.29 1.36 4.99
C ASP A 75 -25.99 1.80 3.69
N CYS A 76 -27.16 2.43 3.77
CA CYS A 76 -27.90 2.99 2.63
C CYS A 76 -27.08 3.94 1.74
N ALA A 77 -26.01 4.54 2.30
CA ALA A 77 -25.07 5.38 1.59
C ALA A 77 -23.84 4.59 1.03
N GLY A 78 -23.85 3.25 1.04
CA GLY A 78 -22.75 2.41 0.57
C GLY A 78 -21.50 2.41 1.47
N ARG A 79 -21.62 2.84 2.74
CA ARG A 79 -20.49 2.92 3.69
C ARG A 79 -20.37 1.61 4.45
N PRO A 80 -19.17 1.01 4.53
CA PRO A 80 -18.92 -0.24 5.28
C PRO A 80 -18.73 0.06 6.78
N ILE A 81 -19.79 0.42 7.50
CA ILE A 81 -19.73 0.85 8.90
C ILE A 81 -19.07 -0.20 9.80
N PRO A 82 -19.40 -1.53 9.76
CA PRO A 82 -18.75 -2.49 10.64
C PRO A 82 -17.26 -2.63 10.38
N ALA A 83 -16.83 -2.57 9.12
CA ALA A 83 -15.42 -2.60 8.76
C ALA A 83 -14.69 -1.33 9.23
N LEU A 84 -15.31 -0.16 9.07
CA LEU A 84 -14.77 1.12 9.52
C LEU A 84 -14.64 1.15 11.06
N MET A 85 -15.62 0.65 11.80
CA MET A 85 -15.55 0.59 13.27
C MET A 85 -14.40 -0.31 13.75
N LEU A 86 -14.22 -1.49 13.14
CA LEU A 86 -13.14 -2.39 13.52
C LEU A 86 -11.77 -1.78 13.22
N THR A 87 -11.56 -1.23 12.02
CA THR A 87 -10.29 -0.62 11.64
C THR A 87 -9.96 0.61 12.48
N SER A 88 -10.97 1.43 12.81
CA SER A 88 -10.82 2.56 13.72
C SER A 88 -10.48 2.12 15.15
N ALA A 89 -11.15 1.10 15.67
CA ALA A 89 -10.90 0.59 17.02
C ALA A 89 -9.47 0.04 17.14
N ILE A 90 -9.00 -0.70 16.14
CA ILE A 90 -7.61 -1.18 16.09
C ILE A 90 -6.63 0.00 16.03
N GLY A 91 -6.87 0.99 15.16
CA GLY A 91 -6.03 2.18 15.02
C GLY A 91 -5.93 2.98 16.32
N ILE A 92 -7.06 3.22 16.99
CA ILE A 92 -7.10 3.90 18.29
C ILE A 92 -6.37 3.09 19.35
N GLY A 93 -6.62 1.78 19.42
CA GLY A 93 -5.94 0.88 20.36
C GLY A 93 -4.42 0.92 20.22
N LEU A 94 -3.92 0.83 18.96
CA LEU A 94 -2.49 0.93 18.66
C LEU A 94 -1.91 2.31 19.00
N SER A 95 -2.69 3.39 18.82
CA SER A 95 -2.29 4.75 19.19
C SER A 95 -2.05 4.90 20.69
N TYR A 96 -2.85 4.22 21.52
CA TYR A 96 -2.67 4.23 22.98
C TYR A 96 -1.39 3.54 23.43
N LEU A 97 -0.84 2.62 22.66
CA LEU A 97 0.45 1.99 22.98
C LEU A 97 1.59 3.01 23.06
N ASN A 98 1.51 4.11 22.33
CA ASN A 98 2.54 5.15 22.32
C ASN A 98 2.61 6.01 23.59
N VAL A 99 1.72 5.79 24.57
CA VAL A 99 1.69 6.55 25.84
C VAL A 99 2.76 6.09 26.83
N SER A 100 3.24 4.85 26.74
CA SER A 100 4.29 4.30 27.59
C SER A 100 5.59 4.05 26.83
N ASN A 101 6.75 4.07 27.50
CA ASN A 101 8.04 3.81 26.86
C ASN A 101 8.08 2.41 26.18
N THR A 102 7.57 1.39 26.86
CA THR A 102 7.45 0.03 26.30
C THR A 102 6.44 0.00 25.14
N GLY A 103 5.37 0.76 25.23
CA GLY A 103 4.38 0.87 24.17
C GLY A 103 4.90 1.59 22.94
N ALA A 104 5.76 2.59 23.10
CA ALA A 104 6.42 3.27 21.99
C ALA A 104 7.33 2.32 21.19
N GLU A 105 8.01 1.40 21.86
CA GLU A 105 8.80 0.36 21.21
C GLU A 105 7.92 -0.60 20.41
N VAL A 106 6.82 -1.08 20.98
CA VAL A 106 5.84 -1.93 20.28
C VAL A 106 5.21 -1.20 19.10
N PHE A 107 4.88 0.09 19.23
CA PHE A 107 4.42 0.92 18.12
C PHE A 107 5.47 1.01 17.00
N GLY A 108 6.75 1.14 17.35
CA GLY A 108 7.86 1.08 16.39
C GLY A 108 7.89 -0.23 15.60
N TRP A 109 7.64 -1.36 16.25
CA TRP A 109 7.54 -2.67 15.58
C TRP A 109 6.38 -2.72 14.58
N PHE A 110 5.19 -2.22 14.95
CA PHE A 110 4.05 -2.15 14.02
C PHE A 110 4.30 -1.21 12.85
N SER A 111 4.98 -0.10 13.07
CA SER A 111 5.38 0.84 12.02
C SER A 111 6.33 0.18 11.01
N SER A 112 7.34 -0.54 11.50
CA SER A 112 8.30 -1.29 10.66
C SER A 112 7.62 -2.43 9.90
N LEU A 113 6.69 -3.15 10.55
CA LEU A 113 5.88 -4.19 9.92
C LEU A 113 5.06 -3.60 8.75
N SER A 114 4.42 -2.44 8.98
CA SER A 114 3.64 -1.76 7.95
C SER A 114 4.51 -1.30 6.77
N GLY A 115 5.69 -0.74 7.04
CA GLY A 115 6.64 -0.33 6.01
C GLY A 115 7.11 -1.50 5.14
N THR A 116 7.47 -2.62 5.78
CA THR A 116 7.90 -3.83 5.05
C THR A 116 6.75 -4.45 4.25
N ALA A 117 5.53 -4.49 4.82
CA ALA A 117 4.35 -4.97 4.12
C ALA A 117 4.04 -4.16 2.86
N PHE A 118 4.30 -2.84 2.88
CA PHE A 118 4.15 -1.97 1.72
C PHE A 118 5.08 -2.37 0.57
N PHE A 119 6.35 -2.66 0.83
CA PHE A 119 7.28 -3.17 -0.20
C PHE A 119 6.83 -4.51 -0.77
N MET A 120 6.40 -5.45 0.09
CA MET A 120 5.89 -6.76 -0.36
C MET A 120 4.63 -6.62 -1.21
N PHE A 121 3.75 -5.69 -0.88
CA PHE A 121 2.54 -5.39 -1.66
C PHE A 121 2.90 -4.91 -3.07
N TRP A 122 3.83 -3.95 -3.22
CA TRP A 122 4.27 -3.48 -4.52
C TRP A 122 4.96 -4.56 -5.35
N LEU A 123 5.82 -5.39 -4.74
CA LEU A 123 6.43 -6.52 -5.45
C LEU A 123 5.37 -7.48 -5.98
N THR A 124 4.34 -7.76 -5.17
CA THR A 124 3.21 -8.60 -5.58
C THR A 124 2.46 -8.00 -6.76
N ILE A 125 2.20 -6.68 -6.76
CA ILE A 125 1.54 -5.98 -7.89
C ILE A 125 2.35 -6.16 -9.18
N PHE A 126 3.68 -5.99 -9.16
CA PHE A 126 4.50 -6.17 -10.35
C PHE A 126 4.45 -7.61 -10.88
N ILE A 127 4.52 -8.61 -9.98
CA ILE A 127 4.41 -10.02 -10.35
C ILE A 127 3.02 -10.31 -10.95
N CYS A 128 1.94 -9.80 -10.33
CA CYS A 128 0.59 -9.95 -10.83
C CYS A 128 0.42 -9.30 -12.21
N ASN A 129 1.00 -8.12 -12.45
CA ASN A 129 0.95 -7.45 -13.74
C ASN A 129 1.59 -8.30 -14.85
N TRP A 130 2.77 -8.88 -14.60
CA TRP A 130 3.41 -9.76 -15.58
C TRP A 130 2.60 -11.02 -15.85
N ARG A 131 2.09 -11.65 -14.77
CA ARG A 131 1.30 -12.87 -14.92
C ARG A 131 -0.02 -12.63 -15.63
N TRP A 132 -0.69 -11.51 -15.34
CA TRP A 132 -1.92 -11.13 -16.01
C TRP A 132 -1.72 -10.94 -17.52
N ARG A 133 -0.66 -10.25 -17.92
CA ARG A 133 -0.31 -10.11 -19.36
C ARG A 133 0.10 -11.42 -20.02
N ALA A 134 0.81 -12.29 -19.29
CA ALA A 134 1.14 -13.62 -19.78
C ALA A 134 -0.10 -14.48 -19.99
N ALA A 135 -1.09 -14.40 -19.06
CA ALA A 135 -2.36 -15.08 -19.18
C ALA A 135 -3.18 -14.58 -20.38
N GLN A 136 -3.22 -13.26 -20.63
CA GLN A 136 -3.86 -12.70 -21.83
C GLN A 136 -3.27 -13.28 -23.10
N LYS A 137 -1.93 -13.33 -23.18
CA LYS A 137 -1.23 -13.90 -24.34
C LYS A 137 -1.51 -15.40 -24.50
N ALA A 138 -1.54 -16.16 -23.40
CA ALA A 138 -1.81 -17.61 -23.44
C ALA A 138 -3.25 -17.93 -23.85
N GLN A 139 -4.22 -17.11 -23.41
CA GLN A 139 -5.64 -17.30 -23.74
C GLN A 139 -6.04 -16.65 -25.07
N GLY A 140 -5.13 -15.97 -25.78
CA GLY A 140 -5.42 -15.27 -27.03
C GLY A 140 -6.39 -14.09 -26.88
N ILE A 141 -6.63 -13.61 -25.65
CA ILE A 141 -7.56 -12.54 -25.34
C ILE A 141 -6.79 -11.22 -25.25
N ASN A 142 -7.00 -10.33 -26.20
CA ASN A 142 -6.42 -9.00 -26.14
C ASN A 142 -7.39 -8.02 -25.45
N VAL A 143 -7.36 -7.99 -24.13
CA VAL A 143 -8.24 -7.14 -23.30
C VAL A 143 -7.96 -5.65 -23.53
N LEU A 144 -6.73 -5.31 -23.94
CA LEU A 144 -6.29 -3.92 -24.07
C LEU A 144 -6.75 -3.24 -25.35
N THR A 145 -7.01 -4.02 -26.42
CA THR A 145 -7.40 -3.46 -27.74
C THR A 145 -8.90 -3.38 -27.95
N GLY A 146 -9.69 -4.08 -27.13
CA GLY A 146 -11.15 -4.14 -27.28
C GLY A 146 -11.94 -3.22 -26.37
N GLU A 147 -11.31 -2.62 -25.36
CA GLU A 147 -11.99 -1.80 -24.36
C GLU A 147 -11.49 -0.36 -24.41
N PRO A 148 -12.38 0.62 -24.65
CA PRO A 148 -12.01 2.03 -24.75
C PRO A 148 -11.49 2.65 -23.45
N PHE A 149 -11.63 1.93 -22.32
CA PHE A 149 -11.28 2.41 -20.96
C PHE A 149 -10.03 1.76 -20.37
N ALA A 150 -9.47 0.73 -21.05
CA ALA A 150 -8.29 0.06 -20.53
C ALA A 150 -7.09 1.00 -20.56
N TYR A 151 -6.55 1.31 -19.38
CA TYR A 151 -5.29 2.04 -19.29
C TYR A 151 -4.15 1.17 -19.84
N VAL A 152 -3.50 1.64 -20.88
CA VAL A 152 -2.32 1.00 -21.46
C VAL A 152 -1.08 1.67 -20.86
N GLN A 153 -0.36 0.94 -20.04
CA GLN A 153 0.88 1.43 -19.43
C GLN A 153 1.91 1.78 -20.52
N TRP A 154 2.31 3.05 -20.56
CA TRP A 154 3.39 3.50 -21.42
C TRP A 154 4.73 2.92 -20.95
N GLY A 155 5.59 2.48 -21.89
CA GLY A 155 6.91 1.95 -21.58
C GLY A 155 6.95 0.49 -21.11
N TYR A 156 5.86 -0.28 -21.29
CA TYR A 156 5.91 -1.74 -21.08
C TYR A 156 6.84 -2.37 -22.13
N PRO A 157 7.71 -3.37 -21.78
CA PRO A 157 7.85 -4.05 -20.48
C PRO A 157 8.84 -3.41 -19.49
N TYR A 158 9.50 -2.32 -19.86
CA TYR A 158 10.63 -1.77 -19.07
C TYR A 158 10.20 -1.14 -17.75
N THR A 159 9.10 -0.36 -17.75
CA THR A 159 8.63 0.35 -16.55
C THR A 159 8.35 -0.59 -15.36
N PRO A 160 7.59 -1.70 -15.49
CA PRO A 160 7.37 -2.60 -14.36
C PRO A 160 8.63 -3.36 -13.96
N ILE A 161 9.60 -3.59 -14.87
CA ILE A 161 10.88 -4.22 -14.54
C ILE A 161 11.72 -3.28 -13.66
N ILE A 162 11.84 -2.02 -14.08
CA ILE A 162 12.57 -1.00 -13.29
C ILE A 162 11.93 -0.84 -11.92
N GLY A 163 10.59 -0.71 -11.86
CA GLY A 163 9.87 -0.60 -10.61
C GLY A 163 10.08 -1.79 -9.68
N PHE A 164 10.03 -3.02 -10.20
CA PHE A 164 10.32 -4.23 -9.43
C PHE A 164 11.74 -4.23 -8.87
N ILE A 165 12.75 -3.92 -9.70
CA ILE A 165 14.16 -3.87 -9.29
C ILE A 165 14.36 -2.82 -8.19
N LEU A 166 13.79 -1.63 -8.35
CA LEU A 166 13.92 -0.55 -7.36
C LEU A 166 13.29 -0.93 -6.02
N VAL A 167 12.08 -1.50 -6.02
CA VAL A 167 11.40 -1.91 -4.78
C VAL A 167 12.11 -3.09 -4.13
N ALA A 168 12.59 -4.07 -4.92
CA ALA A 168 13.39 -5.17 -4.40
C ALA A 168 14.72 -4.68 -3.79
N PHE A 169 15.38 -3.74 -4.43
CA PHE A 169 16.59 -3.10 -3.91
C PHE A 169 16.31 -2.37 -2.59
N MET A 170 15.22 -1.59 -2.49
CA MET A 170 14.82 -0.93 -1.25
C MET A 170 14.55 -1.93 -0.12
N LEU A 171 13.92 -3.07 -0.43
CA LEU A 171 13.66 -4.13 0.55
C LEU A 171 14.97 -4.77 1.04
N ILE A 172 15.94 -4.99 0.15
CA ILE A 172 17.27 -5.51 0.50
C ILE A 172 18.04 -4.50 1.36
N CYS A 173 18.01 -3.21 1.01
CA CYS A 173 18.63 -2.15 1.79
C CYS A 173 18.02 -2.06 3.20
N ASN A 174 16.70 -2.18 3.31
CA ASN A 174 16.02 -2.25 4.59
C ASN A 174 16.50 -3.45 5.44
N GLY A 175 16.64 -4.62 4.82
CA GLY A 175 17.22 -5.80 5.48
C GLY A 175 18.69 -5.63 5.88
N TYR A 176 19.49 -4.97 5.05
CA TYR A 176 20.88 -4.67 5.38
C TYR A 176 21.00 -3.77 6.63
N THR A 177 20.23 -2.69 6.70
CA THR A 177 20.23 -1.79 7.85
C THR A 177 19.68 -2.45 9.12
N ALA A 178 18.84 -3.47 8.98
CA ALA A 178 18.36 -4.28 10.10
C ALA A 178 19.47 -5.17 10.70
N ILE A 179 20.38 -5.70 9.86
CA ILE A 179 21.50 -6.54 10.28
C ILE A 179 22.65 -5.69 10.82
N TRP A 180 22.99 -4.59 10.11
CA TRP A 180 24.07 -3.66 10.47
C TRP A 180 23.48 -2.26 10.69
N PRO A 181 23.00 -1.96 11.91
CA PRO A 181 22.51 -0.63 12.22
C PRO A 181 23.66 0.39 12.15
N LEU A 182 23.37 1.57 11.60
CA LEU A 182 24.34 2.66 11.40
C LEU A 182 24.93 3.21 12.73
N SER A 183 24.25 2.97 13.84
CA SER A 183 24.64 3.49 15.18
C SER A 183 24.42 2.44 16.27
N GLY A 184 25.11 1.30 16.20
CA GLY A 184 25.01 0.31 17.26
C GLY A 184 25.65 -1.03 16.91
N SER A 185 25.74 -1.91 17.92
CA SER A 185 26.08 -3.32 17.69
C SER A 185 24.88 -4.06 17.07
N PRO A 186 25.12 -5.07 16.23
CA PRO A 186 24.05 -5.92 15.72
C PRO A 186 23.26 -6.52 16.88
N ASP A 187 21.95 -6.26 16.91
CA ASP A 187 21.05 -6.80 17.92
C ASP A 187 19.92 -7.57 17.24
N ALA A 188 19.68 -8.79 17.72
CA ALA A 188 18.61 -9.64 17.21
C ALA A 188 17.23 -8.98 17.37
N THR A 189 17.02 -8.24 18.47
CA THR A 189 15.76 -7.53 18.72
C THR A 189 15.50 -6.47 17.66
N HIS A 190 16.53 -5.69 17.31
CA HIS A 190 16.44 -4.68 16.25
C HIS A 190 16.17 -5.29 14.87
N PHE A 191 16.84 -6.41 14.56
CA PHE A 191 16.60 -7.14 13.31
C PHE A 191 15.14 -7.62 13.20
N PHE A 192 14.64 -8.29 14.24
CA PHE A 192 13.25 -8.74 14.24
C PHE A 192 12.25 -7.58 14.21
N ALA A 193 12.53 -6.51 14.94
CA ALA A 193 11.70 -5.31 14.92
C ALA A 193 11.59 -4.71 13.51
N THR A 194 12.70 -4.63 12.79
CA THR A 194 12.75 -3.96 11.47
C THR A 194 12.29 -4.87 10.33
N TYR A 195 12.59 -6.19 10.39
CA TYR A 195 12.39 -7.10 9.26
C TYR A 195 11.26 -8.11 9.46
N LEU A 196 10.49 -7.98 10.55
CA LEU A 196 9.40 -8.89 10.93
C LEU A 196 8.34 -9.06 9.81
N GLY A 197 8.14 -8.04 8.98
CA GLY A 197 7.13 -8.07 7.91
C GLY A 197 7.33 -9.17 6.89
N VAL A 198 8.58 -9.51 6.54
CA VAL A 198 8.87 -10.56 5.55
C VAL A 198 8.51 -11.96 6.05
N PRO A 199 8.98 -12.39 7.24
CA PRO A 199 8.57 -13.68 7.80
C PRO A 199 7.06 -13.80 8.00
N VAL A 200 6.40 -12.74 8.48
CA VAL A 200 4.94 -12.73 8.66
C VAL A 200 4.21 -12.89 7.33
N PHE A 201 4.63 -12.19 6.29
CA PHE A 201 4.06 -12.32 4.96
C PHE A 201 4.21 -13.74 4.42
N ILE A 202 5.41 -14.33 4.53
CA ILE A 202 5.69 -15.70 4.09
C ILE A 202 4.86 -16.71 4.91
N ALA A 203 4.76 -16.53 6.22
CA ALA A 203 3.98 -17.40 7.09
C ALA A 203 2.49 -17.36 6.76
N MET A 204 1.91 -16.17 6.53
CA MET A 204 0.52 -16.01 6.10
C MET A 204 0.27 -16.65 4.73
N TRP A 205 1.17 -16.43 3.77
CA TRP A 205 1.07 -17.04 2.45
C TRP A 205 1.17 -18.57 2.51
N ALA A 206 2.13 -19.12 3.28
CA ALA A 206 2.27 -20.55 3.47
C ALA A 206 1.07 -21.14 4.23
N GLY A 207 0.60 -20.48 5.28
CA GLY A 207 -0.58 -20.87 6.03
C GLY A 207 -1.82 -20.99 5.17
N TRP A 208 -2.07 -19.98 4.30
CA TRP A 208 -3.16 -20.03 3.33
C TRP A 208 -3.03 -21.21 2.38
N LYS A 209 -1.83 -21.50 1.86
CA LYS A 209 -1.59 -22.61 0.96
C LYS A 209 -1.81 -23.97 1.60
N VAL A 210 -1.36 -24.14 2.84
CA VAL A 210 -1.59 -25.35 3.63
C VAL A 210 -3.09 -25.55 3.91
N TRP A 211 -3.79 -24.49 4.30
CA TRP A 211 -5.23 -24.52 4.59
C TRP A 211 -6.07 -24.95 3.38
N HIS A 212 -5.77 -24.37 2.20
CA HIS A 212 -6.49 -24.64 0.96
C HIS A 212 -5.90 -25.83 0.18
N ARG A 213 -4.84 -26.50 0.69
CA ARG A 213 -4.13 -27.62 0.02
C ARG A 213 -3.69 -27.29 -1.41
N THR A 214 -3.40 -26.04 -1.70
CA THR A 214 -2.96 -25.57 -3.01
C THR A 214 -1.44 -25.58 -3.08
N TRP A 215 -0.86 -26.67 -3.63
CA TRP A 215 0.60 -26.85 -3.69
C TRP A 215 1.26 -26.09 -4.85
N TRP A 216 0.51 -25.63 -5.83
CA TRP A 216 1.03 -24.86 -6.95
C TRP A 216 1.44 -23.46 -6.50
N PHE A 217 2.67 -23.06 -6.85
CA PHE A 217 3.19 -21.74 -6.48
C PHE A 217 2.34 -20.59 -7.07
N CYS A 218 1.85 -20.78 -8.30
CA CYS A 218 0.98 -19.83 -8.99
C CYS A 218 -0.15 -20.56 -9.74
N ILE A 219 -1.29 -19.94 -9.94
CA ILE A 219 -2.40 -20.43 -10.76
C ILE A 219 -1.90 -20.62 -12.21
N ARG A 220 -2.38 -21.62 -12.95
CA ARG A 220 -2.04 -21.79 -14.36
C ARG A 220 -2.50 -20.58 -15.16
N LEU A 221 -1.77 -20.23 -16.22
CA LEU A 221 -2.11 -19.05 -17.03
C LEU A 221 -3.45 -19.21 -17.77
N GLU A 222 -3.83 -20.44 -18.06
CA GLU A 222 -5.08 -20.80 -18.70
C GLU A 222 -6.31 -20.66 -17.78
N ASP A 223 -6.10 -20.87 -16.46
CA ASP A 223 -7.15 -20.84 -15.43
C ASP A 223 -7.37 -19.44 -14.85
N VAL A 224 -6.60 -18.44 -15.27
CA VAL A 224 -6.76 -17.06 -14.80
C VAL A 224 -8.03 -16.46 -15.38
N ASP A 225 -8.98 -16.07 -14.50
CA ASP A 225 -10.22 -15.41 -14.94
C ASP A 225 -9.95 -13.96 -15.34
N LEU A 226 -9.77 -13.74 -16.66
CA LEU A 226 -9.56 -12.42 -17.26
C LEU A 226 -10.86 -11.64 -17.50
N GLN A 227 -12.02 -12.27 -17.25
CA GLN A 227 -13.32 -11.69 -17.56
C GLN A 227 -14.11 -11.25 -16.33
N PHE A 228 -13.53 -11.37 -15.12
CA PHE A 228 -14.24 -11.10 -13.88
C PHE A 228 -14.83 -9.67 -13.83
N GLU A 229 -14.03 -8.66 -14.12
CA GLU A 229 -14.52 -7.27 -14.16
C GLU A 229 -15.44 -7.00 -15.34
N ARG A 230 -15.23 -7.67 -16.48
CA ARG A 230 -16.13 -7.57 -17.64
C ARG A 230 -17.52 -8.13 -17.36
N ARG A 231 -17.65 -9.16 -16.52
CA ARG A 231 -18.95 -9.67 -16.07
C ARG A 231 -19.65 -8.64 -15.21
N MET A 232 -18.94 -7.98 -14.30
CA MET A 232 -19.51 -6.90 -13.47
C MET A 232 -20.03 -5.75 -14.36
N LEU A 233 -19.25 -5.28 -15.33
CA LEU A 233 -19.68 -4.24 -16.28
C LEU A 233 -20.84 -4.68 -17.16
N ARG A 234 -20.93 -5.97 -17.53
CA ARG A 234 -22.04 -6.51 -18.31
C ARG A 234 -23.34 -6.59 -17.50
N ASP A 235 -23.21 -6.88 -16.19
CA ASP A 235 -24.34 -7.01 -15.29
C ASP A 235 -24.86 -5.64 -14.82
N HIS A 236 -24.10 -4.55 -15.10
CA HIS A 236 -24.47 -3.14 -14.84
C HIS A 236 -24.46 -2.33 -16.15
N PRO A 237 -25.49 -2.49 -17.00
CA PRO A 237 -25.54 -1.82 -18.31
C PRO A 237 -25.58 -0.29 -18.24
N GLU A 238 -26.04 0.27 -17.12
CA GLU A 238 -26.08 1.72 -16.86
C GLU A 238 -24.64 2.30 -16.72
N GLU A 239 -23.77 1.60 -16.00
CA GLU A 239 -22.37 2.01 -15.85
C GLU A 239 -21.62 1.90 -17.17
N ARG A 240 -21.95 0.87 -17.96
CA ARG A 240 -21.39 0.68 -19.29
C ARG A 240 -21.78 1.82 -20.24
N ALA A 241 -23.05 2.24 -20.24
CA ALA A 241 -23.53 3.34 -21.07
C ALA A 241 -22.85 4.67 -20.72
N ILE A 242 -22.65 4.94 -19.42
CA ILE A 242 -21.91 6.11 -18.93
C ILE A 242 -20.47 6.08 -19.43
N LEU A 243 -19.82 4.93 -19.34
CA LEU A 243 -18.43 4.77 -19.76
C LEU A 243 -18.29 4.89 -21.28
N GLU A 244 -19.23 4.35 -22.07
CA GLU A 244 -19.26 4.49 -23.54
C GLU A 244 -19.46 5.96 -23.93
N GLU A 245 -20.35 6.70 -23.27
CA GLU A 245 -20.54 8.14 -23.47
C GLU A 245 -19.27 8.96 -23.16
N TYR A 246 -18.55 8.61 -22.09
CA TYR A 246 -17.24 9.21 -21.78
C TYR A 246 -16.18 8.89 -22.83
N ALA A 247 -16.21 7.71 -23.43
CA ALA A 247 -15.26 7.32 -24.47
C ALA A 247 -15.50 8.06 -25.77
N GLU A 248 -16.76 8.22 -26.19
CA GLU A 248 -17.12 9.00 -27.37
C GLU A 248 -16.77 10.48 -27.25
N LYS A 249 -17.00 11.06 -26.06
CA LYS A 249 -16.61 12.46 -25.76
C LYS A 249 -15.11 12.66 -25.63
N GLY A 250 -14.30 11.62 -25.58
CA GLY A 250 -12.97 11.65 -24.94
C GLY A 250 -11.76 11.40 -25.81
N MET A 251 -11.84 11.26 -27.14
CA MET A 251 -10.59 11.13 -27.90
C MET A 251 -9.75 12.42 -27.91
N GLY A 252 -10.38 13.59 -27.89
CA GLY A 252 -9.70 14.88 -27.74
C GLY A 252 -9.28 15.23 -26.31
N ARG A 253 -10.00 14.74 -25.28
CA ARG A 253 -9.69 14.99 -23.86
C ARG A 253 -8.67 14.01 -23.30
N ARG A 254 -8.44 12.86 -23.91
CA ARG A 254 -7.40 11.90 -23.48
C ARG A 254 -6.01 12.51 -23.50
N VAL A 255 -5.70 13.38 -24.46
CA VAL A 255 -4.42 14.09 -24.50
C VAL A 255 -4.32 15.15 -23.40
N LEU A 256 -5.41 15.84 -23.08
CA LEU A 256 -5.43 16.89 -22.07
C LEU A 256 -5.43 16.36 -20.62
N SER A 257 -6.06 15.20 -20.34
CA SER A 257 -6.02 14.59 -19.00
C SER A 257 -4.67 13.97 -18.65
N TYR A 258 -3.85 13.64 -19.66
CA TYR A 258 -2.46 13.19 -19.45
C TYR A 258 -1.48 14.33 -19.19
N VAL A 259 -1.87 15.58 -19.49
CA VAL A 259 -1.03 16.78 -19.30
C VAL A 259 -1.38 17.50 -17.99
N SER A 260 -2.53 17.18 -17.37
CA SER A 260 -3.02 17.85 -16.15
C SER A 260 -2.88 17.02 -14.86
N LEU A 261 -2.18 15.89 -14.90
CA LEU A 261 -1.72 15.09 -13.77
C LEU A 261 -0.19 15.08 -13.75
#